data_161c7545423556759f28e187859e561b
#
_entry.id   161c7545423556759f28e187859e561b
#
_cell.length_a   1.000
_cell.length_b   1.000
_cell.length_c   1.000
_cell.angle_alpha   90.00
_cell.angle_beta   90.00
_cell.angle_gamma   90.00
#
_symmetry.space_group_name_H-M   'P 1'
#
loop_
_entity.id
_entity.type
_entity.pdbx_description
1 polymer ?
#
loop_
_entity_poly.entity_id
_entity_poly.type
_entity_poly.pdbx_seq_one_letter_code
_entity_poly.pdbx_strand_id
1 'polypeptide(L)'
;MAEKFALRNMTWEPVKFTTEDGYTITSFHITGNESGPIEVTKNAVIMIHGMGGDSTEYVQVLRGEGHTPMAFSLAEAGHDVWLFNIRGNSYGLEHDVYSVDDEEFWAFDWRHNGVYDLPALVDVV
;
A
#
# COMPACT_ATOMS: atom_id res chain seq x y z
N MET A 1 -3.66 -0.94 -9.91
CA MET A 1 -2.40 -0.28 -9.50
C MET A 1 -1.49 0.04 -10.70
N ALA A 2 -0.99 -0.91 -11.46
CA ALA A 2 -0.02 -0.70 -12.54
C ALA A 2 -0.34 0.45 -13.53
N GLU A 3 -1.58 0.53 -14.00
CA GLU A 3 -2.02 1.58 -14.93
C GLU A 3 -1.83 3.00 -14.36
N LYS A 4 -2.10 3.18 -13.06
CA LYS A 4 -1.98 4.48 -12.39
C LYS A 4 -0.53 4.95 -12.28
N PHE A 5 0.40 4.02 -12.04
CA PHE A 5 1.83 4.30 -12.03
C PHE A 5 2.36 4.61 -13.44
N ALA A 6 1.93 3.84 -14.44
CA ALA A 6 2.34 4.06 -15.84
C ALA A 6 1.94 5.45 -16.36
N LEU A 7 0.81 6.01 -15.93
CA LEU A 7 0.36 7.35 -16.31
C LEU A 7 1.31 8.48 -15.89
N ARG A 8 2.21 8.22 -14.96
CA ARG A 8 3.19 9.19 -14.44
C ARG A 8 4.63 8.71 -14.54
N ASN A 9 4.87 7.62 -15.29
CA ASN A 9 6.19 7.00 -15.45
C ASN A 9 6.88 6.69 -14.11
N MET A 10 6.07 6.38 -13.08
CA MET A 10 6.57 5.95 -11.77
C MET A 10 6.81 4.45 -11.75
N THR A 11 7.89 4.05 -11.10
CA THR A 11 8.19 2.64 -10.85
C THR A 11 7.85 2.25 -9.41
N TRP A 12 7.50 1.00 -9.22
CA TRP A 12 6.99 0.47 -7.95
C TRP A 12 7.19 -1.04 -7.87
N GLU A 13 7.14 -1.56 -6.66
CA GLU A 13 7.15 -3.00 -6.43
C GLU A 13 6.04 -3.40 -5.46
N PRO A 14 5.40 -4.57 -5.66
CA PRO A 14 4.51 -5.15 -4.67
C PRO A 14 5.34 -5.78 -3.55
N VAL A 15 4.95 -5.51 -2.31
CA VAL A 15 5.56 -6.11 -1.14
C VAL A 15 4.51 -6.91 -0.39
N LYS A 16 4.68 -8.23 -0.36
CA LYS A 16 3.83 -9.14 0.41
C LYS A 16 4.43 -9.38 1.78
N PHE A 17 3.58 -9.31 2.80
CA PHE A 17 3.94 -9.66 4.17
C PHE A 17 2.79 -10.43 4.82
N THR A 18 3.12 -11.29 5.78
CA THR A 18 2.14 -12.07 6.53
C THR A 18 2.09 -11.58 7.97
N THR A 19 0.89 -11.32 8.46
CA THR A 19 0.65 -10.89 9.83
C THR A 19 0.82 -12.06 10.81
N GLU A 20 1.04 -11.76 12.10
CA GLU A 20 1.21 -12.79 13.13
C GLU A 20 -0.01 -13.72 13.24
N ASP A 21 -1.19 -13.22 12.93
CA ASP A 21 -2.45 -13.96 12.95
C ASP A 21 -2.86 -14.55 11.59
N GLY A 22 -1.94 -14.57 10.59
CA GLY A 22 -2.02 -15.40 9.39
C GLY A 22 -2.55 -14.72 8.13
N TYR A 23 -2.87 -13.42 8.13
CA TYR A 23 -3.27 -12.72 6.91
C TYR A 23 -2.07 -12.34 6.06
N THR A 24 -2.13 -12.62 4.74
CA THR A 24 -1.13 -12.16 3.78
C THR A 24 -1.68 -10.96 3.02
N ILE A 25 -0.95 -9.86 3.10
CA ILE A 25 -1.35 -8.56 2.55
C ILE A 25 -0.30 -8.09 1.56
N THR A 26 -0.75 -7.49 0.46
CA THR A 26 0.13 -6.86 -0.53
C THR A 26 0.04 -5.34 -0.41
N SER A 27 1.12 -4.71 -0.04
CA SER A 27 1.35 -3.26 -0.08
C SER A 27 2.23 -2.90 -1.27
N PHE A 28 2.47 -1.61 -1.51
CA PHE A 28 3.27 -1.17 -2.65
C PHE A 28 4.31 -0.17 -2.20
N HIS A 29 5.54 -0.37 -2.67
CA HIS A 29 6.67 0.53 -2.47
C HIS A 29 6.95 1.30 -3.76
N ILE A 30 7.08 2.63 -3.69
CA ILE A 30 7.44 3.47 -4.82
C ILE A 30 8.96 3.51 -4.93
N THR A 31 9.51 3.03 -6.04
CA THR A 31 10.95 2.80 -6.18
C THR A 31 11.65 3.80 -7.08
N GLY A 32 10.94 4.50 -7.98
CA GLY A 32 11.56 5.39 -8.93
C GLY A 32 10.60 6.13 -9.84
N ASN A 33 11.16 6.81 -10.83
CA ASN A 33 10.47 7.50 -11.92
C ASN A 33 11.21 7.31 -13.24
N GLU A 34 10.80 8.02 -14.30
CA GLU A 34 11.44 7.95 -15.63
C GLU A 34 12.94 8.28 -15.64
N SER A 35 13.43 9.03 -14.65
CA SER A 35 14.86 9.37 -14.51
C SER A 35 15.68 8.31 -13.80
N GLY A 36 15.04 7.29 -13.23
CA GLY A 36 15.66 6.19 -12.50
C GLY A 36 15.15 6.04 -11.06
N PRO A 37 15.86 5.29 -10.22
CA PRO A 37 15.52 5.13 -8.81
C PRO A 37 15.47 6.46 -8.07
N ILE A 38 14.50 6.60 -7.16
CA ILE A 38 14.41 7.77 -6.28
C ILE A 38 15.52 7.69 -5.24
N GLU A 39 16.31 8.76 -5.13
CA GLU A 39 17.26 8.91 -4.03
C GLU A 39 16.50 9.26 -2.74
N VAL A 40 16.46 8.31 -1.82
CA VAL A 40 15.83 8.52 -0.50
C VAL A 40 16.74 9.37 0.37
N THR A 41 16.30 10.59 0.67
CA THR A 41 17.02 11.57 1.50
C THR A 41 16.23 11.97 2.76
N LYS A 42 15.01 11.50 2.89
CA LYS A 42 14.07 11.81 3.96
C LYS A 42 13.47 10.54 4.57
N ASN A 43 12.71 10.72 5.65
CA ASN A 43 12.09 9.62 6.36
C ASN A 43 11.09 8.85 5.48
N ALA A 44 10.89 7.57 5.80
CA ALA A 44 9.83 6.76 5.24
C ALA A 44 8.45 7.34 5.58
N VAL A 45 7.53 7.21 4.64
CA VAL A 45 6.12 7.63 4.77
C VAL A 45 5.23 6.46 4.42
N ILE A 46 4.48 5.97 5.40
CA ILE A 46 3.44 4.97 5.19
C ILE A 46 2.11 5.69 4.99
N MET A 47 1.49 5.52 3.83
CA MET A 47 0.21 6.13 3.49
C MET A 47 -0.91 5.12 3.75
N ILE A 48 -1.76 5.43 4.74
CA ILE A 48 -2.83 4.56 5.23
C ILE A 48 -4.16 5.06 4.70
N HIS A 49 -4.85 4.27 3.88
CA HIS A 49 -6.16 4.59 3.31
C HIS A 49 -7.29 4.56 4.35
N GLY A 50 -8.43 5.18 4.00
CA GLY A 50 -9.63 5.18 4.83
C GLY A 50 -10.34 3.81 4.86
N MET A 51 -11.28 3.66 5.79
CA MET A 51 -12.09 2.45 5.92
C MET A 51 -12.88 2.18 4.64
N GLY A 52 -12.82 0.94 4.12
CA GLY A 52 -13.49 0.52 2.90
C GLY A 52 -12.76 0.89 1.61
N GLY A 53 -11.58 1.53 1.72
CA GLY A 53 -10.72 1.86 0.59
C GLY A 53 -9.55 0.90 0.40
N ASP A 54 -8.65 1.29 -0.47
CA ASP A 54 -7.35 0.68 -0.69
C ASP A 54 -6.29 1.73 -1.06
N SER A 55 -5.05 1.30 -1.14
CA SER A 55 -3.90 2.17 -1.41
C SER A 55 -3.96 2.91 -2.76
N THR A 56 -4.88 2.57 -3.66
CA THR A 56 -5.05 3.28 -4.93
C THR A 56 -5.56 4.71 -4.76
N GLU A 57 -6.11 5.06 -3.59
CA GLU A 57 -6.56 6.43 -3.27
C GLU A 57 -5.43 7.47 -3.45
N TYR A 58 -4.21 7.11 -3.09
CA TYR A 58 -3.06 8.01 -3.08
C TYR A 58 -2.35 8.16 -4.42
N VAL A 59 -2.70 7.34 -5.40
CA VAL A 59 -2.13 7.35 -6.75
C VAL A 59 -3.16 7.66 -7.83
N GLN A 60 -4.36 8.12 -7.44
CA GLN A 60 -5.41 8.51 -8.39
C GLN A 60 -5.04 9.80 -9.09
N VAL A 61 -5.05 9.76 -10.42
CA VAL A 61 -4.96 10.94 -11.27
C VAL A 61 -6.38 11.38 -11.63
N LEU A 62 -6.81 12.48 -11.06
CA LEU A 62 -8.10 13.08 -11.44
C LEU A 62 -8.00 13.66 -12.85
N ARG A 63 -8.97 13.34 -13.71
CA ARG A 63 -8.98 13.83 -15.09
C ARG A 63 -9.13 15.35 -15.10
N GLY A 64 -8.24 16.02 -15.80
CA GLY A 64 -8.37 17.45 -16.14
C GLY A 64 -7.67 18.43 -15.19
N GLU A 65 -7.06 18.00 -14.13
CA GLU A 65 -6.53 18.93 -13.11
C GLU A 65 -5.00 18.89 -13.00
N GLY A 66 -4.19 18.53 -13.84
CA GLY A 66 -2.72 18.69 -13.80
C GLY A 66 -2.02 18.38 -12.43
N HIS A 67 -2.77 17.88 -11.45
CA HIS A 67 -2.25 17.59 -10.11
C HIS A 67 -1.49 16.28 -10.08
N THR A 68 -0.33 16.31 -9.42
CA THR A 68 0.41 15.11 -9.10
C THR A 68 -0.21 14.45 -7.88
N PRO A 69 -0.52 13.14 -7.91
CA PRO A 69 -0.98 12.41 -6.74
C PRO A 69 -0.02 12.56 -5.56
N MET A 70 -0.56 12.62 -4.33
CA MET A 70 0.23 12.91 -3.14
C MET A 70 1.38 11.93 -2.94
N ALA A 71 1.16 10.64 -3.21
CA ALA A 71 2.21 9.62 -3.10
C ALA A 71 3.41 9.91 -4.01
N PHE A 72 3.15 10.32 -5.25
CA PHE A 72 4.21 10.63 -6.21
C PHE A 72 4.96 11.92 -5.85
N SER A 73 4.24 12.94 -5.39
CA SER A 73 4.87 14.18 -4.92
C SER A 73 5.79 13.96 -3.73
N LEU A 74 5.41 13.09 -2.80
CA LEU A 74 6.27 12.73 -1.66
C LEU A 74 7.50 11.96 -2.09
N ALA A 75 7.33 10.99 -2.99
CA ALA A 75 8.44 10.20 -3.52
C ALA A 75 9.43 11.08 -4.30
N GLU A 76 8.95 11.95 -5.19
CA GLU A 76 9.77 12.93 -5.92
C GLU A 76 10.47 13.94 -4.99
N ALA A 77 9.89 14.22 -3.82
CA ALA A 77 10.51 15.04 -2.78
C ALA A 77 11.61 14.31 -1.97
N GLY A 78 11.89 13.03 -2.25
CA GLY A 78 12.94 12.22 -1.63
C GLY A 78 12.49 11.43 -0.38
N HIS A 79 11.18 11.24 -0.19
CA HIS A 79 10.66 10.33 0.82
C HIS A 79 10.66 8.89 0.31
N ASP A 80 10.87 7.95 1.23
CA ASP A 80 10.63 6.52 1.01
C ASP A 80 9.14 6.23 1.20
N VAL A 81 8.39 6.01 0.11
CA VAL A 81 6.91 6.01 0.15
C VAL A 81 6.33 4.61 0.02
N TRP A 82 5.57 4.23 1.03
CA TRP A 82 4.90 2.96 1.17
C TRP A 82 3.38 3.13 1.15
N LEU A 83 2.71 2.44 0.25
CA LEU A 83 1.26 2.45 0.11
C LEU A 83 0.69 1.24 0.84
N PHE A 84 0.18 1.45 2.04
CA PHE A 84 -0.33 0.40 2.92
C PHE A 84 -1.69 -0.12 2.47
N ASN A 85 -1.87 -1.42 2.57
CA ASN A 85 -3.16 -2.10 2.47
C ASN A 85 -3.43 -2.89 3.74
N ILE A 86 -4.70 -3.19 3.98
CA ILE A 86 -5.18 -3.91 5.15
C ILE A 86 -5.84 -5.23 4.75
N ARG A 87 -5.98 -6.16 5.70
CA ARG A 87 -6.79 -7.37 5.53
C ARG A 87 -8.22 -7.02 5.08
N GLY A 88 -8.80 -7.87 4.24
CA GLY A 88 -10.17 -7.74 3.76
C GLY A 88 -10.39 -6.73 2.63
N ASN A 89 -9.38 -5.95 2.22
CA ASN A 89 -9.47 -5.17 0.99
C ASN A 89 -8.97 -6.00 -0.23
N SER A 90 -9.00 -5.42 -1.43
CA SER A 90 -8.62 -6.08 -2.69
C SER A 90 -7.20 -6.68 -2.70
N TYR A 91 -6.34 -6.27 -1.78
CA TYR A 91 -4.93 -6.67 -1.68
C TYR A 91 -4.62 -7.49 -0.43
N GLY A 92 -5.62 -7.83 0.38
CA GLY A 92 -5.50 -8.57 1.63
C GLY A 92 -6.57 -9.66 1.79
N LEU A 93 -6.75 -10.51 0.77
CA LEU A 93 -7.73 -11.59 0.72
C LEU A 93 -7.10 -12.99 0.87
N GLU A 94 -5.87 -13.05 1.36
CA GLU A 94 -5.17 -14.32 1.60
C GLU A 94 -5.01 -14.55 3.11
N HIS A 95 -5.19 -15.81 3.56
CA HIS A 95 -4.96 -16.22 4.94
C HIS A 95 -4.43 -17.67 4.98
N ASP A 96 -3.58 -17.99 5.94
CA ASP A 96 -2.92 -19.30 6.06
C ASP A 96 -3.90 -20.47 6.24
N VAL A 97 -5.07 -20.23 6.84
CA VAL A 97 -6.04 -21.26 7.21
C VAL A 97 -7.39 -21.04 6.56
N TYR A 98 -7.88 -19.79 6.49
CA TYR A 98 -9.24 -19.46 6.06
C TYR A 98 -9.27 -18.96 4.61
N SER A 99 -10.38 -19.20 3.93
CA SER A 99 -10.70 -18.59 2.65
C SER A 99 -11.67 -17.43 2.81
N VAL A 100 -11.83 -16.60 1.78
CA VAL A 100 -12.82 -15.50 1.79
C VAL A 100 -14.27 -15.97 1.88
N ASP A 101 -14.53 -17.26 1.66
CA ASP A 101 -15.86 -17.86 1.80
C ASP A 101 -16.16 -18.30 3.24
N ASP A 102 -15.15 -18.32 4.12
CA ASP A 102 -15.30 -18.69 5.52
C ASP A 102 -15.65 -17.47 6.37
N GLU A 103 -16.58 -17.63 7.32
CA GLU A 103 -16.99 -16.55 8.24
C GLU A 103 -15.81 -16.12 9.11
N GLU A 104 -14.96 -17.06 9.49
CA GLU A 104 -13.77 -16.84 10.32
C GLU A 104 -12.76 -15.91 9.65
N PHE A 105 -12.64 -15.91 8.31
CA PHE A 105 -11.80 -14.96 7.58
C PHE A 105 -12.19 -13.52 7.87
N TRP A 106 -13.47 -13.23 8.05
CA TRP A 106 -14.02 -11.88 8.26
C TRP A 106 -14.20 -11.52 9.74
N ALA A 107 -13.80 -12.40 10.66
CA ALA A 107 -13.94 -12.20 12.11
C ALA A 107 -12.86 -11.23 12.67
N PHE A 108 -12.72 -10.05 12.07
CA PHE A 108 -11.81 -8.99 12.50
C PHE A 108 -12.50 -7.63 12.57
N ASP A 109 -11.89 -6.71 13.26
CA ASP A 109 -12.28 -5.30 13.32
C ASP A 109 -11.06 -4.40 13.08
N TRP A 110 -11.28 -3.08 13.07
CA TRP A 110 -10.24 -2.08 12.82
C TRP A 110 -9.04 -2.15 13.80
N ARG A 111 -9.19 -2.74 14.98
CA ARG A 111 -8.08 -2.91 15.94
C ARG A 111 -7.05 -3.89 15.39
N HIS A 112 -7.48 -4.91 14.67
CA HIS A 112 -6.59 -5.88 14.04
C HIS A 112 -5.68 -5.22 12.99
N ASN A 113 -6.17 -4.21 12.28
CA ASN A 113 -5.36 -3.44 11.34
C ASN A 113 -4.19 -2.72 12.06
N GLY A 114 -4.45 -2.14 13.24
CA GLY A 114 -3.43 -1.45 14.03
C GLY A 114 -2.50 -2.37 14.82
N VAL A 115 -2.99 -3.55 15.25
CA VAL A 115 -2.22 -4.47 16.10
C VAL A 115 -1.40 -5.48 15.30
N TYR A 116 -1.88 -5.90 14.13
CA TYR A 116 -1.24 -6.93 13.32
C TYR A 116 -0.79 -6.43 11.95
N ASP A 117 -1.68 -5.74 11.18
CA ASP A 117 -1.36 -5.38 9.79
C ASP A 117 -0.28 -4.31 9.70
N LEU A 118 -0.42 -3.22 10.45
CA LEU A 118 0.54 -2.12 10.43
C LEU A 118 1.91 -2.54 10.99
N PRO A 119 2.04 -3.24 12.13
CA PRO A 119 3.32 -3.73 12.59
C PRO A 119 4.01 -4.64 11.59
N ALA A 120 3.28 -5.56 10.95
CA ALA A 120 3.84 -6.47 9.95
C ALA A 120 4.40 -5.72 8.72
N LEU A 121 3.80 -4.61 8.31
CA LEU A 121 4.40 -3.74 7.28
C LEU A 121 5.63 -3.01 7.81
N VAL A 122 5.57 -2.44 9.03
CA VAL A 122 6.71 -1.69 9.62
C VAL A 122 7.96 -2.56 9.73
N ASP A 123 7.80 -3.87 9.95
CA ASP A 123 8.92 -4.81 10.03
C ASP A 123 9.63 -5.04 8.67
N VAL A 124 9.02 -4.65 7.55
CA VAL A 124 9.63 -4.75 6.20
C VAL A 124 10.04 -3.39 5.61
N VAL A 125 9.65 -2.28 6.22
CA VAL A 125 10.08 -0.91 5.90
C VAL A 125 11.42 -0.61 6.58
#